data_493ec7c6b3e8a746667025c6dac2e772
#
_entry.id   493ec7c6b3e8a746667025c6dac2e772
#
_cell.length_a   1.000
_cell.length_b   1.000
_cell.length_c   1.000
_cell.angle_alpha   90.00
_cell.angle_beta   90.00
_cell.angle_gamma   90.00
#
_symmetry.space_group_name_H-M   'P 1'
#
loop_
_entity.id
_entity.type
_entity.pdbx_description
1 polymer ?
#
loop_
_entity_poly.entity_id
_entity_poly.type
_entity_poly.pdbx_seq_one_letter_code
_entity_poly.pdbx_strand_id
1 'polypeptide(L)'
;MSNELLDYAERHYGMDHDRYEWSMLQDREPVTWPGGKPLALWINISVQHFPLSGDKPAVAPPGALTMPYPDLRHYTLRDYGNRVGIYRLLKLMSEYDAQPSLAISGAMAERYPQLLERLAQTPYEWLGHGWNMLCMHAGEVDADTESGWIADSRRALEQFTNQPIKGWLSPGRILTTNTPELLVGNGFTYQCDWVNDELPYTFKTAEGDMTCLPSCLELDDVFVLTQNLHSEDSFAQQVIDAADLLIKEGGEQGGRLLALNLHPWLVGQPHRIRTVREILEALLVERGEAIWHASPASIIEAASA
;
A
#
# COMPACT_ATOMS: atom_id res chain seq x y z
N MET A 1 7.00 -7.56 -26.35
CA MET A 1 6.62 -8.97 -26.17
C MET A 1 5.13 -9.00 -25.91
N SER A 2 4.35 -9.80 -26.67
CA SER A 2 2.94 -10.01 -26.32
C SER A 2 2.92 -10.74 -24.97
N ASN A 3 2.23 -10.18 -24.00
CA ASN A 3 2.07 -10.85 -22.72
C ASN A 3 0.95 -11.89 -22.88
N GLU A 4 1.33 -13.15 -23.04
CA GLU A 4 0.38 -14.26 -23.27
C GLU A 4 -0.70 -14.37 -22.19
N LEU A 5 -0.41 -13.89 -20.96
CA LEU A 5 -1.37 -13.86 -19.86
C LEU A 5 -2.48 -12.82 -20.04
N LEU A 6 -2.29 -11.85 -20.95
CA LEU A 6 -3.28 -10.86 -21.33
C LEU A 6 -3.82 -11.07 -22.77
N ASP A 7 -3.22 -11.98 -23.51
CA ASP A 7 -3.68 -12.36 -24.85
C ASP A 7 -4.76 -13.45 -24.71
N TYR A 8 -6.01 -13.03 -24.67
CA TYR A 8 -7.18 -13.89 -24.49
C TYR A 8 -8.26 -13.61 -25.52
N ALA A 9 -8.96 -14.65 -25.92
CA ALA A 9 -10.16 -14.50 -26.70
C ALA A 9 -11.31 -14.01 -25.81
N GLU A 10 -12.22 -13.22 -26.38
CA GLU A 10 -13.44 -12.80 -25.68
C GLU A 10 -14.19 -14.03 -25.15
N ARG A 11 -14.48 -14.03 -23.86
CA ARG A 11 -15.09 -15.16 -23.15
C ARG A 11 -16.55 -14.86 -22.83
N HIS A 12 -17.38 -15.89 -22.87
CA HIS A 12 -18.78 -15.78 -22.47
C HIS A 12 -18.94 -15.84 -20.93
N TYR A 13 -17.99 -16.47 -20.26
CA TYR A 13 -17.97 -16.60 -18.79
C TYR A 13 -16.53 -16.89 -18.32
N GLY A 14 -16.33 -16.76 -17.02
CA GLY A 14 -15.01 -16.88 -16.40
C GLY A 14 -14.26 -15.55 -16.43
N MET A 15 -12.97 -15.62 -16.16
CA MET A 15 -12.10 -14.45 -16.11
C MET A 15 -11.58 -14.08 -17.52
N ASP A 16 -11.34 -12.79 -17.74
CA ASP A 16 -10.77 -12.28 -18.98
C ASP A 16 -9.24 -12.45 -19.05
N HIS A 17 -8.61 -12.98 -18.00
CA HIS A 17 -7.16 -13.20 -17.91
C HIS A 17 -6.84 -14.43 -17.06
N ASP A 18 -5.59 -14.90 -17.13
CA ASP A 18 -5.09 -16.05 -16.38
C ASP A 18 -4.05 -15.66 -15.30
N ARG A 19 -4.08 -14.40 -14.82
CA ARG A 19 -3.17 -13.87 -13.79
C ARG A 19 -3.30 -14.55 -12.43
N TYR A 20 -4.52 -14.95 -12.07
CA TYR A 20 -4.83 -15.71 -10.85
C TYR A 20 -6.07 -16.56 -11.08
N GLU A 21 -6.27 -17.53 -10.21
CA GLU A 21 -7.46 -18.38 -10.26
C GLU A 21 -8.64 -17.67 -9.62
N TRP A 22 -9.75 -17.61 -10.35
CA TRP A 22 -10.99 -17.12 -9.76
C TRP A 22 -11.55 -18.15 -8.77
N SER A 23 -11.81 -17.71 -7.56
CA SER A 23 -12.39 -18.54 -6.52
C SER A 23 -13.39 -17.76 -5.69
N MET A 24 -14.51 -18.38 -5.32
CA MET A 24 -15.47 -17.79 -4.39
C MET A 24 -14.98 -17.96 -2.96
N LEU A 25 -15.16 -16.92 -2.15
CA LEU A 25 -14.72 -16.89 -0.75
C LEU A 25 -15.18 -18.12 0.06
N GLN A 26 -16.43 -18.53 -0.15
CA GLN A 26 -17.06 -19.64 0.56
C GLN A 26 -16.57 -21.04 0.14
N ASP A 27 -15.83 -21.14 -0.96
CA ASP A 27 -15.26 -22.40 -1.47
C ASP A 27 -13.77 -22.54 -1.13
N ARG A 28 -13.19 -21.52 -0.45
CA ARG A 28 -11.77 -21.51 -0.07
C ARG A 28 -11.57 -22.20 1.28
N GLU A 29 -10.40 -22.82 1.42
CA GLU A 29 -9.97 -23.30 2.74
C GLU A 29 -9.83 -22.11 3.71
N PRO A 30 -10.38 -22.23 4.92
CA PRO A 30 -10.30 -21.15 5.90
C PRO A 30 -8.88 -20.86 6.34
N VAL A 31 -8.44 -19.62 6.24
CA VAL A 31 -7.17 -19.17 6.78
C VAL A 31 -7.26 -19.05 8.30
N THR A 32 -6.21 -19.45 8.99
CA THR A 32 -6.09 -19.29 10.44
C THR A 32 -4.93 -18.38 10.78
N TRP A 33 -5.22 -17.21 11.30
CA TRP A 33 -4.18 -16.29 11.74
C TRP A 33 -3.53 -16.71 13.06
N PRO A 34 -2.28 -16.30 13.33
CA PRO A 34 -1.60 -16.57 14.60
C PRO A 34 -2.45 -16.25 15.82
N GLY A 35 -2.45 -17.17 16.80
CA GLY A 35 -3.28 -17.06 17.98
C GLY A 35 -4.78 -17.31 17.77
N GLY A 36 -5.19 -17.82 16.60
CA GLY A 36 -6.61 -18.04 16.27
C GLY A 36 -7.40 -16.74 16.11
N LYS A 37 -6.72 -15.63 15.82
CA LYS A 37 -7.36 -14.33 15.62
C LYS A 37 -8.21 -14.33 14.35
N PRO A 38 -9.42 -13.75 14.35
CA PRO A 38 -10.27 -13.68 13.15
C PRO A 38 -9.83 -12.63 12.14
N LEU A 39 -9.11 -11.58 12.55
CA LEU A 39 -8.73 -10.48 11.68
C LEU A 39 -7.22 -10.20 11.72
N ALA A 40 -6.57 -10.23 10.56
CA ALA A 40 -5.26 -9.62 10.37
C ALA A 40 -5.43 -8.13 10.05
N LEU A 41 -4.65 -7.27 10.69
CA LEU A 41 -4.60 -5.83 10.41
C LEU A 41 -3.24 -5.47 9.84
N TRP A 42 -3.25 -4.92 8.64
CA TRP A 42 -2.07 -4.31 8.03
C TRP A 42 -2.23 -2.79 7.98
N ILE A 43 -1.32 -2.06 8.62
CA ILE A 43 -1.22 -0.60 8.52
C ILE A 43 -0.01 -0.26 7.66
N ASN A 44 -0.21 0.57 6.64
CA ASN A 44 0.86 1.11 5.81
C ASN A 44 0.94 2.64 5.93
N ILE A 45 2.14 3.19 5.89
CA ILE A 45 2.38 4.64 5.80
C ILE A 45 3.10 4.92 4.48
N SER A 46 2.49 5.73 3.61
CA SER A 46 3.05 6.11 2.32
C SER A 46 3.97 7.34 2.45
N VAL A 47 5.29 7.10 2.33
CA VAL A 47 6.34 8.12 2.43
C VAL A 47 6.75 8.56 1.02
N GLN A 48 6.12 9.61 0.54
CA GLN A 48 6.12 9.99 -0.87
C GLN A 48 7.00 11.20 -1.15
N HIS A 49 7.69 11.17 -2.30
CA HIS A 49 8.36 12.33 -2.86
C HIS A 49 7.59 12.90 -4.05
N PHE A 50 7.19 14.17 -3.93
CA PHE A 50 6.61 14.96 -5.02
C PHE A 50 7.63 16.00 -5.47
N PRO A 51 8.24 15.88 -6.66
CA PRO A 51 9.21 16.87 -7.13
C PRO A 51 8.59 18.27 -7.30
N LEU A 52 9.37 19.30 -6.97
CA LEU A 52 8.96 20.70 -7.18
C LEU A 52 8.90 21.06 -8.67
N SER A 53 9.86 20.56 -9.41
CA SER A 53 10.02 20.82 -10.85
C SER A 53 10.00 19.50 -11.61
N GLY A 54 9.48 19.53 -12.82
CA GLY A 54 9.36 18.39 -13.70
C GLY A 54 8.25 18.65 -14.71
N ASP A 55 8.05 17.74 -15.62
CA ASP A 55 6.93 17.78 -16.54
C ASP A 55 5.63 17.44 -15.81
N LYS A 56 4.52 17.88 -16.39
CA LYS A 56 3.20 17.47 -15.87
C LYS A 56 3.10 15.95 -15.97
N PRO A 57 2.75 15.24 -14.87
CA PRO A 57 2.58 13.80 -14.93
C PRO A 57 1.46 13.42 -15.92
N ALA A 58 1.61 12.27 -16.55
CA ALA A 58 0.60 11.73 -17.47
C ALA A 58 -0.76 11.56 -16.76
N VAL A 59 -0.73 11.20 -15.48
CA VAL A 59 -1.89 11.05 -14.61
C VAL A 59 -1.68 11.90 -13.36
N ALA A 60 -2.71 12.62 -12.91
CA ALA A 60 -2.64 13.34 -11.65
C ALA A 60 -2.56 12.34 -10.49
N PRO A 61 -1.55 12.46 -9.59
CA PRO A 61 -1.47 11.58 -8.44
C PRO A 61 -2.71 11.76 -7.54
N PRO A 62 -3.11 10.71 -6.79
CA PRO A 62 -4.23 10.77 -5.87
C PRO A 62 -4.15 11.98 -4.94
N GLY A 63 -5.26 12.67 -4.77
CA GLY A 63 -5.33 13.91 -3.98
C GLY A 63 -4.62 15.12 -4.58
N ALA A 64 -4.25 15.08 -5.87
CA ALA A 64 -3.67 16.21 -6.57
C ALA A 64 -4.66 17.38 -6.65
N LEU A 65 -4.14 18.60 -6.49
CA LEU A 65 -4.91 19.83 -6.72
C LEU A 65 -4.99 20.11 -8.22
N THR A 66 -6.11 20.70 -8.65
CA THR A 66 -6.38 21.02 -10.06
C THR A 66 -5.78 22.35 -10.50
N MET A 67 -4.58 22.68 -10.03
CA MET A 67 -3.89 23.91 -10.40
C MET A 67 -2.96 23.69 -11.60
N PRO A 68 -2.66 24.75 -12.38
CA PRO A 68 -1.61 24.67 -13.38
C PRO A 68 -0.28 24.23 -12.77
N TYR A 69 0.45 23.39 -13.48
CA TYR A 69 1.76 22.92 -13.05
C TYR A 69 2.86 23.97 -13.40
N PRO A 70 3.91 24.20 -12.56
CA PRO A 70 4.14 23.57 -11.24
C PRO A 70 3.18 24.10 -10.17
N ASP A 71 2.56 23.19 -9.43
CA ASP A 71 1.65 23.53 -8.35
C ASP A 71 2.41 23.62 -7.02
N LEU A 72 2.81 24.82 -6.64
CA LEU A 72 3.58 25.08 -5.41
C LEU A 72 2.75 24.77 -4.15
N ARG A 73 1.45 24.95 -4.20
CA ARG A 73 0.55 24.63 -3.09
C ARG A 73 0.48 23.12 -2.88
N HIS A 74 0.35 22.35 -3.95
CA HIS A 74 0.39 20.89 -3.91
C HIS A 74 1.74 20.42 -3.37
N TYR A 75 2.84 20.94 -3.91
CA TYR A 75 4.19 20.59 -3.45
C TYR A 75 4.37 20.84 -1.95
N THR A 76 4.06 22.04 -1.47
CA THR A 76 4.26 22.40 -0.05
C THR A 76 3.37 21.61 0.89
N LEU A 77 2.14 21.27 0.48
CA LEU A 77 1.25 20.39 1.23
C LEU A 77 1.86 18.98 1.40
N ARG A 78 2.45 18.45 0.34
CA ARG A 78 3.09 17.13 0.37
C ARG A 78 4.38 17.12 1.18
N ASP A 79 5.22 18.15 0.99
CA ASP A 79 6.48 18.34 1.75
C ASP A 79 6.22 18.44 3.25
N TYR A 80 5.09 19.04 3.68
CA TYR A 80 4.68 19.05 5.07
C TYR A 80 4.61 17.63 5.68
N GLY A 81 4.17 16.63 4.91
CA GLY A 81 4.15 15.24 5.33
C GLY A 81 5.52 14.75 5.76
N ASN A 82 6.53 15.00 4.95
CA ASN A 82 7.91 14.56 5.19
C ASN A 82 8.62 15.37 6.29
N ARG A 83 8.20 16.61 6.52
CA ARG A 83 8.83 17.51 7.51
C ARG A 83 8.20 17.44 8.89
N VAL A 84 6.90 17.19 8.96
CA VAL A 84 6.13 17.29 10.21
C VAL A 84 5.19 16.11 10.41
N GLY A 85 4.36 15.79 9.41
CA GLY A 85 3.27 14.83 9.53
C GLY A 85 3.74 13.42 9.88
N ILE A 86 4.84 12.97 9.25
CA ILE A 86 5.42 11.65 9.51
C ILE A 86 5.77 11.44 10.98
N TYR A 87 6.35 12.46 11.65
CA TYR A 87 6.76 12.33 13.04
C TYR A 87 5.59 12.21 14.00
N ARG A 88 4.44 12.82 13.66
CA ARG A 88 3.21 12.63 14.44
C ARG A 88 2.66 11.22 14.30
N LEU A 89 2.66 10.69 13.07
CA LEU A 89 2.24 9.30 12.83
C LEU A 89 3.16 8.32 13.54
N LEU A 90 4.49 8.44 13.38
CA LEU A 90 5.44 7.55 14.02
C LEU A 90 5.31 7.57 15.55
N LYS A 91 5.13 8.77 16.13
CA LYS A 91 4.87 8.90 17.58
C LYS A 91 3.58 8.17 17.95
N LEU A 92 2.53 8.35 17.20
CA LEU A 92 1.24 7.72 17.47
C LEU A 92 1.33 6.20 17.32
N MET A 93 2.00 5.68 16.28
CA MET A 93 2.24 4.23 16.12
C MET A 93 2.99 3.67 17.35
N SER A 94 4.01 4.39 17.84
CA SER A 94 4.74 3.98 19.05
C SER A 94 3.88 4.01 20.31
N GLU A 95 2.94 4.94 20.45
CA GLU A 95 2.02 5.01 21.60
C GLU A 95 1.09 3.80 21.68
N TYR A 96 0.76 3.18 20.57
CA TYR A 96 -0.11 1.99 20.48
C TYR A 96 0.66 0.69 20.19
N ASP A 97 1.99 0.71 20.26
CA ASP A 97 2.85 -0.43 19.88
C ASP A 97 2.53 -0.97 18.47
N ALA A 98 2.09 -0.10 17.59
CA ALA A 98 1.75 -0.44 16.21
C ALA A 98 3.01 -0.46 15.34
N GLN A 99 3.12 -1.48 14.48
CA GLN A 99 4.25 -1.68 13.57
C GLN A 99 3.79 -1.59 12.11
N PRO A 100 3.63 -0.37 11.57
CA PRO A 100 3.23 -0.21 10.19
C PRO A 100 4.34 -0.66 9.23
N SER A 101 3.98 -0.99 8.00
CA SER A 101 4.93 -0.96 6.89
C SER A 101 5.09 0.46 6.35
N LEU A 102 6.18 0.70 5.64
CA LEU A 102 6.50 1.99 5.02
C LEU A 102 6.64 1.80 3.51
N ALA A 103 5.68 2.28 2.73
CA ALA A 103 5.81 2.35 1.28
C ALA A 103 6.57 3.65 0.91
N ILE A 104 7.81 3.52 0.43
CA ILE A 104 8.74 4.64 0.30
C ILE A 104 9.12 4.86 -1.17
N SER A 105 8.96 6.10 -1.67
CA SER A 105 9.48 6.49 -2.97
C SER A 105 11.03 6.46 -2.97
N GLY A 106 11.64 5.85 -3.99
CA GLY A 106 13.11 5.69 -4.07
C GLY A 106 13.88 7.00 -4.00
N ALA A 107 13.35 8.06 -4.62
CA ALA A 107 13.97 9.40 -4.61
C ALA A 107 14.07 10.02 -3.20
N MET A 108 13.38 9.48 -2.19
CA MET A 108 13.55 9.89 -0.79
C MET A 108 14.98 9.68 -0.32
N ALA A 109 15.67 8.65 -0.83
CA ALA A 109 17.07 8.37 -0.51
C ALA A 109 18.02 9.54 -0.86
N GLU A 110 17.75 10.22 -1.96
CA GLU A 110 18.54 11.36 -2.39
C GLU A 110 18.08 12.69 -1.74
N ARG A 111 16.78 12.82 -1.52
CA ARG A 111 16.18 14.10 -1.12
C ARG A 111 16.07 14.27 0.39
N TYR A 112 15.86 13.20 1.11
CA TYR A 112 15.62 13.22 2.56
C TYR A 112 16.38 12.09 3.28
N PRO A 113 17.72 11.95 3.05
CA PRO A 113 18.49 10.84 3.62
C PRO A 113 18.40 10.77 5.15
N GLN A 114 18.37 11.92 5.86
CA GLN A 114 18.26 11.95 7.32
C GLN A 114 16.90 11.40 7.82
N LEU A 115 15.84 11.56 7.03
CA LEU A 115 14.55 10.93 7.36
C LEU A 115 14.66 9.42 7.20
N LEU A 116 15.24 8.94 6.08
CA LEU A 116 15.40 7.49 5.87
C LEU A 116 16.33 6.84 6.90
N GLU A 117 17.40 7.50 7.30
CA GLU A 117 18.27 7.04 8.41
C GLU A 117 17.48 6.83 9.71
N ARG A 118 16.52 7.70 10.02
CA ARG A 118 15.64 7.53 11.18
C ARG A 118 14.63 6.41 11.00
N LEU A 119 14.03 6.30 9.82
CA LEU A 119 13.07 5.24 9.52
C LEU A 119 13.74 3.86 9.55
N ALA A 120 14.99 3.74 9.09
CA ALA A 120 15.77 2.50 9.13
C ALA A 120 16.11 2.02 10.56
N GLN A 121 15.95 2.87 11.59
CA GLN A 121 16.11 2.48 12.99
C GLN A 121 14.82 1.85 13.58
N THR A 122 13.72 1.88 12.85
CA THR A 122 12.46 1.25 13.24
C THR A 122 12.41 -0.20 12.75
N PRO A 123 11.66 -1.10 13.40
CA PRO A 123 11.49 -2.47 12.94
C PRO A 123 10.49 -2.60 11.78
N TYR A 124 10.10 -1.50 11.15
CA TYR A 124 9.06 -1.47 10.14
C TYR A 124 9.52 -2.06 8.83
N GLU A 125 8.67 -2.85 8.19
CA GLU A 125 8.93 -3.38 6.86
C GLU A 125 8.84 -2.27 5.81
N TRP A 126 9.80 -2.23 4.88
CA TRP A 126 9.81 -1.26 3.78
C TRP A 126 9.31 -1.89 2.49
N LEU A 127 8.48 -1.14 1.78
CA LEU A 127 7.97 -1.45 0.44
C LEU A 127 8.52 -0.43 -0.55
N GLY A 128 8.86 -0.87 -1.76
CA GLY A 128 9.11 0.03 -2.87
C GLY A 128 7.82 0.76 -3.28
N HIS A 129 7.93 2.08 -3.55
CA HIS A 129 6.78 2.93 -3.91
C HIS A 129 7.10 3.86 -5.08
N GLY A 130 7.62 3.25 -6.17
CA GLY A 130 8.09 3.97 -7.34
C GLY A 130 9.33 4.82 -7.09
N TRP A 131 9.82 5.47 -8.15
CA TRP A 131 10.92 6.42 -7.99
C TRP A 131 10.44 7.70 -7.28
N ASN A 132 9.40 8.33 -7.81
CA ASN A 132 8.71 9.47 -7.18
C ASN A 132 7.27 9.56 -7.73
N MET A 133 6.48 10.48 -7.19
CA MET A 133 5.06 10.61 -7.55
C MET A 133 4.78 11.31 -8.90
N LEU A 134 5.80 11.60 -9.70
CA LEU A 134 5.65 11.99 -11.10
C LEU A 134 6.03 10.87 -12.08
N CYS A 135 6.80 9.87 -11.62
CA CYS A 135 7.12 8.65 -12.35
C CYS A 135 5.98 7.64 -12.17
N MET A 136 4.82 7.96 -12.75
CA MET A 136 3.63 7.12 -12.64
C MET A 136 3.69 5.96 -13.63
N HIS A 137 3.38 4.76 -13.16
CA HIS A 137 3.32 3.54 -13.99
C HIS A 137 2.03 3.54 -14.83
N ALA A 138 1.91 4.51 -15.74
CA ALA A 138 0.67 4.74 -16.49
C ALA A 138 0.95 5.29 -17.89
N GLY A 139 -0.06 5.22 -18.74
CA GLY A 139 0.02 5.73 -20.11
C GLY A 139 0.93 4.87 -20.99
N GLU A 140 1.70 5.52 -21.85
CA GLU A 140 2.59 4.89 -22.82
C GLU A 140 4.05 4.82 -22.30
N VAL A 141 4.26 4.70 -20.99
CA VAL A 141 5.61 4.52 -20.47
C VAL A 141 6.17 3.19 -21.01
N ASP A 142 7.35 3.26 -21.59
CA ASP A 142 8.00 2.05 -22.10
C ASP A 142 8.54 1.17 -20.97
N ALA A 143 8.63 -0.14 -21.23
CA ALA A 143 9.00 -1.13 -20.23
C ALA A 143 10.41 -0.91 -19.67
N ASP A 144 11.35 -0.42 -20.46
CA ASP A 144 12.74 -0.17 -20.03
C ASP A 144 12.79 1.00 -19.03
N THR A 145 12.07 2.09 -19.34
CA THR A 145 11.93 3.24 -18.44
C THR A 145 11.26 2.84 -17.13
N GLU A 146 10.15 2.08 -17.20
CA GLU A 146 9.43 1.60 -16.03
C GLU A 146 10.30 0.67 -15.17
N SER A 147 10.98 -0.29 -15.79
CA SER A 147 11.94 -1.18 -15.13
C SER A 147 13.06 -0.41 -14.43
N GLY A 148 13.56 0.65 -15.10
CA GLY A 148 14.56 1.55 -14.52
C GLY A 148 14.08 2.21 -13.23
N TRP A 149 12.86 2.74 -13.19
CA TRP A 149 12.28 3.33 -11.98
C TRP A 149 12.13 2.32 -10.84
N ILE A 150 11.72 1.08 -11.16
CA ILE A 150 11.57 -0.02 -10.19
C ILE A 150 12.95 -0.40 -9.62
N ALA A 151 13.94 -0.65 -10.50
CA ALA A 151 15.30 -1.04 -10.10
C ALA A 151 15.99 0.03 -9.26
N ASP A 152 15.88 1.30 -9.69
CA ASP A 152 16.50 2.43 -8.99
C ASP A 152 15.87 2.64 -7.62
N SER A 153 14.53 2.52 -7.52
CA SER A 153 13.82 2.59 -6.25
C SER A 153 14.31 1.52 -5.27
N ARG A 154 14.33 0.26 -5.71
CA ARG A 154 14.81 -0.85 -4.89
C ARG A 154 16.24 -0.63 -4.42
N ARG A 155 17.16 -0.35 -5.34
CA ARG A 155 18.58 -0.13 -5.04
C ARG A 155 18.79 1.01 -4.05
N ALA A 156 18.09 2.13 -4.23
CA ALA A 156 18.20 3.29 -3.36
C ALA A 156 17.74 2.99 -1.93
N LEU A 157 16.64 2.26 -1.76
CA LEU A 157 16.10 1.91 -0.45
C LEU A 157 16.94 0.84 0.28
N GLU A 158 17.44 -0.17 -0.43
CA GLU A 158 18.27 -1.23 0.13
C GLU A 158 19.58 -0.71 0.76
N GLN A 159 20.09 0.45 0.31
CA GLN A 159 21.25 1.09 0.90
C GLN A 159 21.03 1.54 2.36
N PHE A 160 19.79 1.80 2.76
CA PHE A 160 19.45 2.20 4.13
C PHE A 160 19.08 1.04 5.03
N THR A 161 18.40 0.03 4.48
CA THR A 161 17.94 -1.12 5.27
C THR A 161 19.02 -2.21 5.44
N ASN A 162 20.00 -2.26 4.54
CA ASN A 162 20.93 -3.39 4.38
C ASN A 162 20.20 -4.74 4.21
N GLN A 163 18.95 -4.73 3.73
CA GLN A 163 18.10 -5.89 3.52
C GLN A 163 17.35 -5.77 2.19
N PRO A 164 17.02 -6.88 1.53
CA PRO A 164 16.22 -6.86 0.32
C PRO A 164 14.84 -6.26 0.56
N ILE A 165 14.44 -5.34 -0.29
CA ILE A 165 13.05 -4.86 -0.36
C ILE A 165 12.26 -5.85 -1.20
N LYS A 166 11.31 -6.55 -0.58
CA LYS A 166 10.57 -7.66 -1.19
C LYS A 166 9.19 -7.26 -1.70
N GLY A 167 8.59 -6.25 -1.08
CA GLY A 167 7.23 -5.80 -1.37
C GLY A 167 7.17 -4.52 -2.18
N TRP A 168 6.10 -4.38 -2.93
CA TRP A 168 5.84 -3.22 -3.77
C TRP A 168 4.41 -2.70 -3.61
N LEU A 169 4.28 -1.39 -3.59
CA LEU A 169 3.02 -0.65 -3.73
C LEU A 169 3.24 0.46 -4.75
N SER A 170 2.63 0.38 -5.92
CA SER A 170 2.81 1.36 -7.00
C SER A 170 2.39 2.77 -6.58
N PRO A 171 3.05 3.83 -7.11
CA PRO A 171 2.59 5.21 -6.93
C PRO A 171 1.13 5.36 -7.33
N GLY A 172 0.28 5.75 -6.37
CA GLY A 172 -1.16 5.88 -6.59
C GLY A 172 -1.90 4.58 -6.89
N ARG A 173 -1.28 3.42 -6.65
CA ARG A 173 -1.77 2.08 -7.07
C ARG A 173 -2.04 2.00 -8.58
N ILE A 174 -1.30 2.78 -9.36
CA ILE A 174 -1.39 2.79 -10.81
C ILE A 174 -0.26 1.92 -11.36
N LEU A 175 -0.62 0.99 -12.25
CA LEU A 175 0.31 0.06 -12.87
C LEU A 175 -0.01 -0.10 -14.36
N THR A 176 1.00 -0.46 -15.13
CA THR A 176 0.85 -0.89 -16.52
C THR A 176 0.59 -2.40 -16.56
N THR A 177 0.29 -2.90 -17.74
CA THR A 177 0.19 -4.35 -17.97
C THR A 177 1.53 -5.07 -17.79
N ASN A 178 2.66 -4.35 -17.85
CA ASN A 178 4.01 -4.89 -17.71
C ASN A 178 4.52 -4.84 -16.25
N THR A 179 3.93 -3.99 -15.40
CA THR A 179 4.43 -3.77 -14.03
C THR A 179 4.66 -5.09 -13.27
N PRO A 180 3.73 -6.07 -13.26
CA PRO A 180 3.95 -7.31 -12.51
C PRO A 180 5.18 -8.10 -12.97
N GLU A 181 5.39 -8.24 -14.27
CA GLU A 181 6.58 -8.90 -14.84
C GLU A 181 7.86 -8.16 -14.47
N LEU A 182 7.83 -6.83 -14.57
CA LEU A 182 8.98 -5.99 -14.22
C LEU A 182 9.31 -6.07 -12.74
N LEU A 183 8.32 -6.20 -11.87
CA LEU A 183 8.52 -6.39 -10.44
C LEU A 183 9.24 -7.73 -10.15
N VAL A 184 8.76 -8.84 -10.72
CA VAL A 184 9.40 -10.15 -10.57
C VAL A 184 10.82 -10.12 -11.13
N GLY A 185 11.01 -9.60 -12.35
CA GLY A 185 12.31 -9.45 -12.98
C GLY A 185 13.29 -8.58 -12.18
N ASN A 186 12.81 -7.63 -11.39
CA ASN A 186 13.58 -6.83 -10.45
C ASN A 186 13.66 -7.44 -9.04
N GLY A 187 13.16 -8.66 -8.82
CA GLY A 187 13.32 -9.44 -7.59
C GLY A 187 12.38 -9.04 -6.45
N PHE A 188 11.25 -8.41 -6.75
CA PHE A 188 10.15 -8.28 -5.80
C PHE A 188 9.37 -9.61 -5.74
N THR A 189 8.89 -9.97 -4.56
CA THR A 189 8.22 -11.25 -4.32
C THR A 189 6.73 -11.10 -4.06
N TYR A 190 6.28 -9.89 -3.76
CA TYR A 190 4.86 -9.59 -3.58
C TYR A 190 4.54 -8.14 -3.97
N GLN A 191 3.30 -7.92 -4.36
CA GLN A 191 2.72 -6.61 -4.67
C GLN A 191 1.44 -6.36 -3.86
N CYS A 192 1.10 -5.07 -3.67
CA CYS A 192 -0.05 -4.64 -2.87
C CYS A 192 -1.02 -3.75 -3.65
N ASP A 193 -0.98 -3.79 -4.99
CA ASP A 193 -1.71 -2.85 -5.84
C ASP A 193 -3.15 -3.27 -6.13
N TRP A 194 -3.42 -4.57 -6.15
CA TRP A 194 -4.73 -5.11 -6.46
C TRP A 194 -5.65 -5.09 -5.22
N VAL A 195 -6.91 -4.76 -5.44
CA VAL A 195 -7.89 -4.46 -4.39
C VAL A 195 -9.13 -5.37 -4.47
N ASN A 196 -8.98 -6.53 -5.09
CA ASN A 196 -10.07 -7.42 -5.48
C ASN A 196 -10.31 -8.59 -4.52
N ASP A 197 -9.62 -8.61 -3.38
CA ASP A 197 -9.72 -9.68 -2.40
C ASP A 197 -9.43 -9.19 -0.97
N GLU A 198 -9.72 -10.04 0.02
CA GLU A 198 -9.43 -9.84 1.45
C GLU A 198 -8.42 -10.87 1.99
N LEU A 199 -7.80 -11.65 1.11
CA LEU A 199 -6.76 -12.63 1.45
C LEU A 199 -5.64 -12.61 0.41
N PRO A 200 -4.39 -12.92 0.81
CA PRO A 200 -3.29 -13.06 -0.14
C PRO A 200 -3.56 -14.21 -1.12
N TYR A 201 -3.10 -14.03 -2.35
CA TYR A 201 -3.22 -15.06 -3.40
C TYR A 201 -2.02 -15.05 -4.35
N THR A 202 -1.82 -16.16 -5.05
CA THR A 202 -0.77 -16.27 -6.07
C THR A 202 -1.15 -15.50 -7.32
N PHE A 203 -0.22 -14.67 -7.79
CA PHE A 203 -0.34 -13.88 -9.02
C PHE A 203 0.70 -14.36 -10.03
N LYS A 204 0.25 -14.78 -11.20
CA LYS A 204 1.10 -15.35 -12.26
C LYS A 204 1.66 -14.27 -13.17
N THR A 205 2.95 -14.32 -13.44
CA THR A 205 3.62 -13.47 -14.43
C THR A 205 4.46 -14.31 -15.39
N ALA A 206 4.86 -13.72 -16.51
CA ALA A 206 5.73 -14.39 -17.47
C ALA A 206 7.15 -14.65 -16.89
N GLU A 207 7.56 -13.91 -15.87
CA GLU A 207 8.87 -14.00 -15.21
C GLU A 207 8.83 -14.89 -13.96
N GLY A 208 7.68 -15.47 -13.62
CA GLY A 208 7.45 -16.29 -12.44
C GLY A 208 6.28 -15.80 -11.59
N ASP A 209 5.91 -16.58 -10.59
CA ASP A 209 4.81 -16.24 -9.70
C ASP A 209 5.27 -15.27 -8.60
N MET A 210 4.36 -14.39 -8.19
CA MET A 210 4.50 -13.55 -7.02
C MET A 210 3.23 -13.61 -6.17
N THR A 211 3.28 -13.10 -4.95
CA THR A 211 2.08 -12.97 -4.12
C THR A 211 1.43 -11.61 -4.36
N CYS A 212 0.11 -11.58 -4.52
CA CYS A 212 -0.69 -10.38 -4.33
C CYS A 212 -1.19 -10.33 -2.89
N LEU A 213 -0.83 -9.28 -2.16
CA LEU A 213 -1.43 -8.94 -0.87
C LEU A 213 -2.43 -7.81 -1.12
N PRO A 214 -3.74 -8.08 -1.11
CA PRO A 214 -4.72 -7.07 -1.43
C PRO A 214 -4.68 -5.89 -0.46
N SER A 215 -4.73 -4.68 -1.01
CA SER A 215 -4.94 -3.46 -0.24
C SER A 215 -6.39 -3.01 -0.34
N CYS A 216 -6.84 -2.14 0.55
CA CYS A 216 -8.18 -1.56 0.49
C CYS A 216 -8.11 -0.13 -0.04
N LEU A 217 -8.68 0.12 -1.22
CA LEU A 217 -8.76 1.47 -1.79
C LEU A 217 -9.88 2.28 -1.13
N GLU A 218 -11.01 1.64 -0.87
CA GLU A 218 -12.22 2.28 -0.32
C GLU A 218 -12.00 2.88 1.08
N LEU A 219 -11.01 2.37 1.84
CA LEU A 219 -10.62 2.87 3.17
C LEU A 219 -9.26 3.57 3.17
N ASP A 220 -8.70 3.90 1.99
CA ASP A 220 -7.52 4.76 1.90
C ASP A 220 -7.87 6.20 2.32
N ASP A 221 -7.06 6.81 3.19
CA ASP A 221 -7.33 8.14 3.73
C ASP A 221 -7.43 9.22 2.64
N VAL A 222 -6.64 9.11 1.57
CA VAL A 222 -6.71 10.03 0.43
C VAL A 222 -8.02 9.84 -0.32
N PHE A 223 -8.42 8.59 -0.55
CA PHE A 223 -9.67 8.30 -1.25
C PHE A 223 -10.89 8.82 -0.48
N VAL A 224 -10.99 8.49 0.80
CA VAL A 224 -12.13 8.88 1.64
C VAL A 224 -12.18 10.39 1.88
N LEU A 225 -11.06 10.99 2.30
CA LEU A 225 -11.05 12.38 2.76
C LEU A 225 -10.90 13.41 1.62
N THR A 226 -10.28 13.03 0.48
CA THR A 226 -9.99 14.02 -0.58
C THR A 226 -10.71 13.77 -1.88
N GLN A 227 -11.08 12.55 -2.21
CA GLN A 227 -11.86 12.23 -3.40
C GLN A 227 -13.35 12.16 -3.08
N ASN A 228 -13.74 11.41 -2.05
CA ASN A 228 -15.13 11.27 -1.62
C ASN A 228 -15.59 12.42 -0.69
N LEU A 229 -14.66 13.26 -0.22
CA LEU A 229 -14.91 14.41 0.64
C LEU A 229 -15.69 14.08 1.93
N HIS A 230 -15.47 12.91 2.49
CA HIS A 230 -16.04 12.53 3.77
C HIS A 230 -15.34 13.27 4.93
N SER A 231 -16.04 13.40 6.06
CA SER A 231 -15.45 13.93 7.28
C SER A 231 -14.48 12.94 7.92
N GLU A 232 -13.62 13.45 8.78
CA GLU A 232 -12.68 12.66 9.57
C GLU A 232 -13.40 11.63 10.47
N ASP A 233 -14.50 12.02 11.10
CA ASP A 233 -15.32 11.12 11.93
C ASP A 233 -15.98 10.00 11.09
N SER A 234 -16.42 10.32 9.87
CA SER A 234 -16.95 9.33 8.93
C SER A 234 -15.85 8.34 8.49
N PHE A 235 -14.62 8.81 8.27
CA PHE A 235 -13.50 7.94 7.94
C PHE A 235 -13.21 6.95 9.07
N ALA A 236 -13.11 7.43 10.31
CA ALA A 236 -12.90 6.55 11.46
C ALA A 236 -14.02 5.50 11.58
N GLN A 237 -15.27 5.92 11.44
CA GLN A 237 -16.42 5.03 11.55
C GLN A 237 -16.42 3.94 10.47
N GLN A 238 -16.11 4.28 9.21
CA GLN A 238 -16.02 3.30 8.12
C GLN A 238 -14.94 2.23 8.38
N VAL A 239 -13.78 2.63 8.91
CA VAL A 239 -12.72 1.67 9.29
C VAL A 239 -13.17 0.75 10.42
N ILE A 240 -13.87 1.30 11.42
CA ILE A 240 -14.38 0.53 12.57
C ILE A 240 -15.49 -0.45 12.12
N ASP A 241 -16.43 0.01 11.29
CA ASP A 241 -17.52 -0.82 10.77
C ASP A 241 -16.98 -1.99 9.94
N ALA A 242 -15.96 -1.73 9.10
CA ALA A 242 -15.29 -2.76 8.33
C ALA A 242 -14.60 -3.79 9.25
N ALA A 243 -13.88 -3.33 10.28
CA ALA A 243 -13.25 -4.22 11.24
C ALA A 243 -14.26 -5.11 11.98
N ASP A 244 -15.38 -4.54 12.42
CA ASP A 244 -16.43 -5.28 13.12
C ASP A 244 -17.03 -6.37 12.25
N LEU A 245 -17.31 -6.08 10.98
CA LEU A 245 -17.82 -7.08 10.04
C LEU A 245 -16.77 -8.17 9.78
N LEU A 246 -15.54 -7.80 9.47
CA LEU A 246 -14.47 -8.75 9.16
C LEU A 246 -14.08 -9.62 10.37
N ILE A 247 -14.14 -9.10 11.59
CA ILE A 247 -13.96 -9.90 12.81
C ILE A 247 -15.06 -10.96 12.93
N LYS A 248 -16.31 -10.58 12.70
CA LYS A 248 -17.44 -11.50 12.74
C LYS A 248 -17.30 -12.61 11.69
N GLU A 249 -17.09 -12.25 10.44
CA GLU A 249 -16.93 -13.20 9.34
C GLU A 249 -15.69 -14.07 9.53
N GLY A 250 -14.57 -13.48 9.98
CA GLY A 250 -13.33 -14.19 10.27
C GLY A 250 -13.49 -15.24 11.36
N GLY A 251 -14.35 -15.00 12.35
CA GLY A 251 -14.70 -15.98 13.39
C GLY A 251 -15.61 -17.11 12.91
N GLU A 252 -16.40 -16.88 11.86
CA GLU A 252 -17.38 -17.85 11.34
C GLU A 252 -16.82 -18.65 10.15
N GLN A 253 -15.99 -18.04 9.30
CA GLN A 253 -15.65 -18.57 7.96
C GLN A 253 -14.14 -18.65 7.69
N GLY A 254 -13.30 -18.31 8.66
CA GLY A 254 -11.84 -18.20 8.51
C GLY A 254 -11.37 -16.77 8.42
N GLY A 255 -10.09 -16.56 8.77
CA GLY A 255 -9.48 -15.25 8.94
C GLY A 255 -9.66 -14.31 7.75
N ARG A 256 -9.76 -13.02 8.05
CA ARG A 256 -9.88 -11.91 7.10
C ARG A 256 -8.70 -10.95 7.23
N LEU A 257 -8.51 -10.07 6.24
CA LEU A 257 -7.49 -9.03 6.22
C LEU A 257 -8.16 -7.65 6.11
N LEU A 258 -7.77 -6.73 7.00
CA LEU A 258 -8.03 -5.31 6.86
C LEU A 258 -6.73 -4.57 6.57
N ALA A 259 -6.63 -3.90 5.43
CA ALA A 259 -5.51 -3.08 5.05
C ALA A 259 -5.86 -1.58 5.17
N LEU A 260 -5.05 -0.82 5.90
CA LEU A 260 -5.22 0.62 6.10
C LEU A 260 -3.98 1.36 5.60
N ASN A 261 -4.15 2.25 4.63
CA ASN A 261 -3.07 3.09 4.12
C ASN A 261 -3.21 4.54 4.57
N LEU A 262 -2.15 5.10 5.11
CA LEU A 262 -2.10 6.44 5.71
C LEU A 262 -1.06 7.32 5.03
N HIS A 263 -1.41 8.57 4.78
CA HIS A 263 -0.53 9.54 4.16
C HIS A 263 -0.13 10.64 5.17
N PRO A 264 1.17 10.79 5.51
CA PRO A 264 1.65 11.77 6.48
C PRO A 264 1.25 13.21 6.19
N TRP A 265 1.17 13.58 4.92
CA TRP A 265 0.78 14.94 4.51
C TRP A 265 -0.71 15.22 4.74
N LEU A 266 -1.54 14.19 4.85
CA LEU A 266 -2.98 14.28 5.03
C LEU A 266 -3.37 14.08 6.50
N VAL A 267 -3.22 12.87 7.01
CA VAL A 267 -3.66 12.54 8.38
C VAL A 267 -2.63 12.91 9.45
N GLY A 268 -1.40 13.26 9.08
CA GLY A 268 -0.41 13.86 9.98
C GLY A 268 -0.67 15.35 10.30
N GLN A 269 -1.74 15.96 9.78
CA GLN A 269 -2.16 17.32 10.09
C GLN A 269 -2.68 17.42 11.54
N PRO A 270 -2.50 18.59 12.24
CA PRO A 270 -2.89 18.71 13.65
C PRO A 270 -4.38 18.48 13.92
N HIS A 271 -5.23 18.79 12.96
CA HIS A 271 -6.69 18.60 13.08
C HIS A 271 -7.14 17.18 12.70
N ARG A 272 -6.28 16.38 12.03
CA ARG A 272 -6.61 15.05 11.54
C ARG A 272 -5.97 13.91 12.34
N ILE A 273 -4.86 14.16 13.02
CA ILE A 273 -4.15 13.11 13.77
C ILE A 273 -5.03 12.46 14.86
N ARG A 274 -6.04 13.18 15.37
CA ARG A 274 -7.03 12.64 16.31
C ARG A 274 -7.78 11.45 15.72
N THR A 275 -8.17 11.52 14.46
CA THR A 275 -8.90 10.44 13.75
C THR A 275 -8.08 9.15 13.68
N VAL A 276 -6.77 9.27 13.39
CA VAL A 276 -5.90 8.09 13.41
C VAL A 276 -5.80 7.51 14.82
N ARG A 277 -5.73 8.36 15.85
CA ARG A 277 -5.75 7.91 17.26
C ARG A 277 -7.04 7.13 17.58
N GLU A 278 -8.19 7.65 17.19
CA GLU A 278 -9.49 6.99 17.39
C GLU A 278 -9.54 5.62 16.69
N ILE A 279 -9.03 5.53 15.48
CA ILE A 279 -8.91 4.26 14.74
C ILE A 279 -8.00 3.26 15.49
N LEU A 280 -6.80 3.70 15.90
CA LEU A 280 -5.86 2.82 16.61
C LEU A 280 -6.40 2.35 17.96
N GLU A 281 -7.06 3.24 18.73
CA GLU A 281 -7.73 2.88 19.97
C GLU A 281 -8.79 1.81 19.73
N ALA A 282 -9.68 2.05 18.76
CA ALA A 282 -10.76 1.12 18.44
C ALA A 282 -10.25 -0.24 17.95
N LEU A 283 -9.19 -0.27 17.15
CA LEU A 283 -8.68 -1.52 16.56
C LEU A 283 -7.72 -2.27 17.49
N LEU A 284 -6.73 -1.57 18.08
CA LEU A 284 -5.63 -2.22 18.79
C LEU A 284 -5.90 -2.36 20.29
N VAL A 285 -6.77 -1.52 20.88
CA VAL A 285 -7.11 -1.58 22.30
C VAL A 285 -8.47 -2.26 22.48
N GLU A 286 -9.55 -1.68 21.95
CA GLU A 286 -10.90 -2.20 22.20
C GLU A 286 -11.13 -3.57 21.53
N ARG A 287 -10.53 -3.82 20.34
CA ARG A 287 -10.64 -5.06 19.56
C ARG A 287 -9.37 -5.90 19.52
N GLY A 288 -8.35 -5.54 20.29
CA GLY A 288 -7.02 -6.16 20.26
C GLY A 288 -7.03 -7.68 20.47
N GLU A 289 -8.00 -8.20 21.24
CA GLU A 289 -8.17 -9.65 21.42
C GLU A 289 -8.59 -10.37 20.12
N ALA A 290 -9.26 -9.71 19.20
CA ALA A 290 -9.72 -10.27 17.93
C ALA A 290 -8.78 -9.95 16.75
N ILE A 291 -7.85 -9.01 16.92
CA ILE A 291 -6.99 -8.51 15.83
C ILE A 291 -5.56 -9.01 16.02
N TRP A 292 -4.98 -9.53 14.92
CA TRP A 292 -3.55 -9.76 14.77
C TRP A 292 -2.96 -8.66 13.89
N HIS A 293 -2.28 -7.69 14.51
CA HIS A 293 -1.58 -6.65 13.78
C HIS A 293 -0.21 -7.17 13.32
N ALA A 294 0.06 -7.11 12.00
CA ALA A 294 1.24 -7.71 11.42
C ALA A 294 1.74 -6.97 10.17
N SER A 295 2.99 -7.23 9.81
CA SER A 295 3.59 -6.74 8.57
C SER A 295 3.11 -7.54 7.35
N PRO A 296 3.21 -6.98 6.13
CA PRO A 296 2.90 -7.67 4.87
C PRO A 296 3.55 -9.05 4.76
N ALA A 297 4.85 -9.13 4.99
CA ALA A 297 5.57 -10.40 4.89
C ALA A 297 5.04 -11.45 5.87
N SER A 298 4.74 -11.06 7.12
CA SER A 298 4.19 -11.97 8.12
C SER A 298 2.78 -12.45 7.76
N ILE A 299 1.95 -11.58 7.19
CA ILE A 299 0.58 -11.95 6.73
C ILE A 299 0.67 -12.96 5.58
N ILE A 300 1.55 -12.72 4.61
CA ILE A 300 1.76 -13.63 3.47
C ILE A 300 2.28 -15.00 3.97
N GLU A 301 3.24 -15.02 4.87
CA GLU A 301 3.77 -16.24 5.46
C GLU A 301 2.68 -17.04 6.18
N ALA A 302 1.90 -16.37 7.02
CA ALA A 302 0.82 -17.02 7.76
C ALA A 302 -0.33 -17.53 6.89
N ALA A 303 -0.63 -16.86 5.77
CA ALA A 303 -1.65 -17.30 4.83
C ALA A 303 -1.19 -18.50 3.98
N SER A 304 0.12 -18.76 3.91
CA SER A 304 0.73 -19.86 3.13
C SER A 304 1.01 -21.10 3.98
N ALA A 305 0.82 -21.03 5.30
CA ALA A 305 1.09 -22.11 6.26
C ALA A 305 -0.10 -23.06 6.41
#